data_78f3c11080d08bcb7102f75c35cb190b
#
_entry.id   78f3c11080d08bcb7102f75c35cb190b
#
_cell.length_a   1.000
_cell.length_b   1.000
_cell.length_c   1.000
_cell.angle_alpha   90.00
_cell.angle_beta   90.00
_cell.angle_gamma   90.00
#
_symmetry.space_group_name_H-M   'P 1'
#
loop_
_entity.id
_entity.type
_entity.pdbx_description
1 polymer ?
#
loop_
_entity_poly.entity_id
_entity_poly.type
_entity_poly.pdbx_seq_one_letter_code
_entity_poly.pdbx_strand_id
1 'polypeptide(L)'
;MVIRVDPERNEIRALKEVRTWRDKKVLEVGCGAGRLTLRLATLHPKSIHAIDPGADLIRTARKNLPTQFAKQIRYRVGSAEELKYPSNSFDITVFSWVL
;
A
#
# COMPACT_ATOMS: atom_id res chain seq x y z
N MET A 1 -7.82 2.01 10.74
CA MET A 1 -6.69 1.32 11.37
C MET A 1 -5.39 1.76 10.73
N VAL A 2 -4.39 2.05 11.52
CA VAL A 2 -3.08 2.46 11.02
C VAL A 2 -2.04 1.44 11.42
N ILE A 3 -1.24 0.99 10.44
CA ILE A 3 -0.20 -0.02 10.65
C ILE A 3 1.12 0.53 10.17
N ARG A 4 2.18 0.38 10.97
CA ARG A 4 3.54 0.73 10.58
C ARG A 4 4.31 -0.54 10.32
N VAL A 5 4.90 -0.64 9.14
CA VAL A 5 5.64 -1.83 8.71
C VAL A 5 7.09 -1.49 8.51
N ASP A 6 7.95 -2.23 9.19
CA ASP A 6 9.36 -2.26 8.87
C ASP A 6 9.54 -3.39 7.86
N PRO A 7 9.86 -3.09 6.60
CA PRO A 7 9.93 -4.13 5.57
C PRO A 7 11.00 -5.18 5.82
N GLU A 8 11.97 -4.90 6.69
CA GLU A 8 13.03 -5.86 6.98
C GLU A 8 12.70 -6.83 8.11
N ARG A 9 11.90 -6.41 9.09
CA ARG A 9 11.72 -7.21 10.32
C ARG A 9 10.29 -7.51 10.68
N ASN A 10 9.36 -6.60 10.41
CA ASN A 10 8.02 -6.66 10.98
C ASN A 10 6.90 -6.84 9.94
N GLU A 11 7.27 -7.11 8.70
CA GLU A 11 6.29 -7.22 7.63
C GLU A 11 5.24 -8.30 7.91
N ILE A 12 5.70 -9.50 8.22
CA ILE A 12 4.78 -10.62 8.50
C ILE A 12 3.95 -10.33 9.75
N ARG A 13 4.58 -9.77 10.78
CA ARG A 13 3.89 -9.44 12.01
C ARG A 13 2.79 -8.40 11.78
N ALA A 14 3.12 -7.36 11.01
CA ALA A 14 2.15 -6.31 10.70
C ALA A 14 0.96 -6.86 9.91
N LEU A 15 1.21 -7.77 8.96
CA LEU A 15 0.13 -8.39 8.21
C LEU A 15 -0.81 -9.20 9.10
N LYS A 16 -0.29 -9.77 10.19
CA LYS A 16 -1.08 -10.54 11.15
C LYS A 16 -1.88 -9.67 12.13
N GLU A 17 -1.51 -8.41 12.30
CA GLU A 17 -2.25 -7.49 13.17
C GLU A 17 -3.64 -7.19 12.64
N VAL A 18 -3.83 -7.31 11.34
CA VAL A 18 -5.12 -7.10 10.72
C VAL A 18 -5.86 -8.44 10.66
N ARG A 19 -7.02 -8.46 11.25
CA ARG A 19 -7.84 -9.67 11.31
C ARG A 19 -8.28 -10.14 9.94
N THR A 20 -8.63 -9.21 9.07
CA THR A 20 -8.94 -9.49 7.68
C THR A 20 -8.62 -8.29 6.80
N TRP A 21 -8.03 -8.57 5.66
CA TRP A 21 -7.79 -7.59 4.61
C TRP A 21 -8.88 -7.64 3.55
N ARG A 22 -9.65 -8.72 3.53
CA ARG A 22 -10.66 -8.96 2.51
C ARG A 22 -11.68 -7.83 2.50
N ASP A 23 -11.93 -7.32 1.30
CA ASP A 23 -12.89 -6.26 1.01
C ASP A 23 -12.58 -4.91 1.68
N LYS A 24 -11.38 -4.73 2.20
CA LYS A 24 -10.96 -3.48 2.81
C LYS A 24 -10.33 -2.54 1.79
N LYS A 25 -10.55 -1.25 1.97
CA LYS A 25 -9.87 -0.21 1.19
C LYS A 25 -8.58 0.16 1.90
N VAL A 26 -7.46 -0.02 1.22
CA VAL A 26 -6.12 0.15 1.81
C VAL A 26 -5.41 1.34 1.19
N LEU A 27 -4.79 2.15 2.03
CA LEU A 27 -3.84 3.17 1.61
C LEU A 27 -2.46 2.73 2.09
N GLU A 28 -1.51 2.61 1.17
CA GLU A 28 -0.11 2.34 1.51
C GLU A 28 0.73 3.57 1.25
N VAL A 29 1.40 4.06 2.28
CA VAL A 29 2.28 5.23 2.21
C VAL A 29 3.72 4.76 2.25
N GLY A 30 4.51 5.13 1.26
CA GLY A 30 5.89 4.69 1.14
C GLY A 30 6.02 3.34 0.46
N CYS A 31 5.26 3.12 -0.62
CA CYS A 31 5.20 1.81 -1.27
C CYS A 31 6.47 1.43 -2.05
N GLY A 32 7.33 2.41 -2.37
CA GLY A 32 8.52 2.14 -3.16
C GLY A 32 8.17 1.53 -4.50
N ALA A 33 8.89 0.47 -4.88
CA ALA A 33 8.65 -0.25 -6.13
C ALA A 33 7.54 -1.29 -6.04
N GLY A 34 6.80 -1.34 -4.93
CA GLY A 34 5.59 -2.16 -4.82
C GLY A 34 5.76 -3.54 -4.21
N ARG A 35 6.87 -3.83 -3.55
CA ARG A 35 7.11 -5.16 -2.98
C ARG A 35 6.04 -5.57 -1.97
N LEU A 36 5.79 -4.72 -0.98
CA LEU A 36 4.76 -5.01 0.02
C LEU A 36 3.36 -4.90 -0.60
N THR A 37 3.17 -3.96 -1.52
CA THR A 37 1.89 -3.77 -2.20
C THR A 37 1.38 -5.07 -2.83
N LEU A 38 2.27 -5.79 -3.52
CA LEU A 38 1.89 -7.05 -4.15
C LEU A 38 1.54 -8.13 -3.13
N ARG A 39 2.22 -8.14 -1.99
CA ARG A 39 1.86 -9.06 -0.91
C ARG A 39 0.49 -8.74 -0.32
N LEU A 40 0.21 -7.46 -0.11
CA LEU A 40 -1.10 -7.04 0.38
C LEU A 40 -2.20 -7.44 -0.60
N ALA A 41 -1.93 -7.33 -1.91
CA ALA A 41 -2.90 -7.70 -2.93
C ALA A 41 -3.33 -9.16 -2.84
N THR A 42 -2.43 -10.05 -2.41
CA THR A 42 -2.75 -11.48 -2.26
C THR A 42 -3.73 -11.75 -1.12
N LEU A 43 -3.97 -10.77 -0.26
CA LEU A 43 -4.91 -10.90 0.86
C LEU A 43 -6.32 -10.45 0.49
N HIS A 44 -6.53 -10.15 -0.78
CA HIS A 44 -7.84 -9.82 -1.38
C HIS A 44 -8.50 -8.55 -0.81
N PRO A 45 -7.77 -7.44 -0.60
CA PRO A 45 -8.44 -6.19 -0.27
C PRO A 45 -9.30 -5.72 -1.43
N LYS A 46 -10.24 -4.85 -1.16
CA LYS A 46 -11.08 -4.27 -2.21
C LYS A 46 -10.24 -3.40 -3.15
N SER A 47 -9.34 -2.60 -2.58
CA SER A 47 -8.45 -1.73 -3.35
C SER A 47 -7.22 -1.39 -2.53
N ILE A 48 -6.13 -1.09 -3.24
CA ILE A 48 -4.92 -0.55 -2.63
C ILE A 48 -4.54 0.71 -3.41
N HIS A 49 -4.51 1.83 -2.71
CA HIS A 49 -3.92 3.06 -3.21
C HIS A 49 -2.52 3.16 -2.60
N ALA A 50 -1.51 3.04 -3.43
CA ALA A 50 -0.12 3.00 -2.99
C ALA A 50 0.60 4.25 -3.48
N ILE A 51 1.19 5.00 -2.56
CA ILE A 51 1.89 6.23 -2.87
C ILE A 51 3.33 6.21 -2.40
N ASP A 52 4.17 6.92 -3.13
CA ASP A 52 5.58 7.12 -2.79
C ASP A 52 6.05 8.41 -3.46
N PRO A 53 6.90 9.22 -2.81
CA PRO A 53 7.42 10.43 -3.43
C PRO A 53 8.40 10.16 -4.57
N GLY A 54 8.95 8.95 -4.66
CA GLY A 54 9.92 8.57 -5.69
C GLY A 54 9.25 8.24 -7.03
N ALA A 55 9.27 9.19 -7.96
CA ALA A 55 8.65 8.99 -9.28
C ALA A 55 9.23 7.77 -10.01
N ASP A 56 10.52 7.52 -9.91
CA ASP A 56 11.15 6.37 -10.54
C ASP A 56 10.70 5.06 -9.93
N LEU A 57 10.49 5.04 -8.62
CA LEU A 57 9.98 3.87 -7.92
C LEU A 57 8.54 3.56 -8.35
N ILE A 58 7.71 4.58 -8.46
CA ILE A 58 6.33 4.41 -8.91
C ILE A 58 6.30 3.92 -10.37
N ARG A 59 7.18 4.43 -11.22
CA ARG A 59 7.27 3.96 -12.60
C ARG A 59 7.61 2.47 -12.63
N THR A 60 8.57 2.05 -11.82
CA THR A 60 8.95 0.63 -11.70
C THR A 60 7.79 -0.21 -11.18
N ALA A 61 7.10 0.28 -10.15
CA ALA A 61 5.95 -0.42 -9.60
C ALA A 61 4.85 -0.63 -10.64
N ARG A 62 4.54 0.41 -11.42
CA ARG A 62 3.54 0.32 -12.49
C ARG A 62 3.96 -0.66 -13.59
N LYS A 63 5.24 -0.64 -13.95
CA LYS A 63 5.78 -1.54 -14.98
C LYS A 63 5.66 -3.00 -14.57
N ASN A 64 5.87 -3.28 -13.29
CA ASN A 64 5.88 -4.63 -12.75
C ASN A 64 4.53 -5.08 -12.17
N LEU A 65 3.49 -4.26 -12.34
CA LEU A 65 2.15 -4.59 -11.82
C LEU A 65 1.56 -5.78 -12.60
N PRO A 66 1.31 -6.91 -11.91
CA PRO A 66 0.69 -8.05 -12.57
C PRO A 66 -0.72 -7.71 -13.07
N THR A 67 -1.06 -8.21 -14.24
CA THR A 67 -2.37 -7.97 -14.85
C THR A 67 -3.53 -8.34 -13.92
N GLN A 68 -3.36 -9.42 -13.15
CA GLN A 68 -4.40 -9.88 -12.22
C GLN A 68 -4.73 -8.88 -11.12
N PHE A 69 -3.81 -7.94 -10.83
CA PHE A 69 -4.04 -6.93 -9.79
C PHE A 69 -4.27 -5.52 -10.37
N ALA A 70 -4.33 -5.38 -11.70
CA ALA A 70 -4.39 -4.08 -12.36
C ALA A 70 -5.62 -3.24 -11.97
N LYS A 71 -6.74 -3.89 -11.66
CA LYS A 71 -7.96 -3.20 -11.23
C LYS A 71 -7.97 -2.89 -9.74
N GLN A 72 -7.14 -3.58 -8.97
CA GLN A 72 -7.13 -3.53 -7.52
C GLN A 72 -6.12 -2.51 -7.00
N ILE A 73 -4.99 -2.34 -7.67
CA ILE A 73 -3.89 -1.50 -7.23
C ILE A 73 -3.79 -0.24 -8.06
N ARG A 74 -3.65 0.91 -7.39
CA ARG A 74 -3.36 2.19 -8.02
C ARG A 74 -2.12 2.78 -7.39
N TYR A 75 -1.09 3.01 -8.21
CA TYR A 75 0.15 3.64 -7.78
C TYR A 75 0.13 5.13 -8.14
N ARG A 76 0.54 5.99 -7.21
CA ARG A 76 0.65 7.43 -7.44
C ARG A 76 1.90 7.99 -6.80
N VAL A 77 2.52 8.95 -7.48
CA VAL A 77 3.59 9.77 -6.88
C VAL A 77 2.94 10.72 -5.90
N GLY A 78 3.41 10.72 -4.67
CA GLY A 78 2.90 11.61 -3.63
C GLY A 78 3.45 11.25 -2.27
N SER A 79 3.25 12.14 -1.32
CA SER A 79 3.69 11.93 0.06
C SER A 79 2.50 11.98 1.01
N ALA A 80 2.71 11.50 2.24
CA ALA A 80 1.69 11.55 3.28
C ALA A 80 1.21 12.97 3.56
N GLU A 81 2.10 13.94 3.44
CA GLU A 81 1.80 15.35 3.69
C GLU A 81 0.90 15.96 2.63
N GLU A 82 0.92 15.41 1.43
CA GLU A 82 0.13 15.89 0.30
C GLU A 82 -1.21 15.17 0.15
N LEU A 83 -1.51 14.24 1.06
CA LEU A 83 -2.73 13.46 0.96
C LEU A 83 -3.96 14.33 1.15
N LYS A 84 -4.79 14.39 0.11
CA LYS A 84 -6.04 15.13 0.10
C LYS A 84 -7.23 14.19 -0.03
N TYR A 85 -7.18 13.10 0.72
CA TYR A 85 -8.31 12.19 0.75
C TYR A 85 -9.28 12.61 1.86
N PRO A 86 -10.58 12.54 1.62
CA PRO A 86 -11.55 12.76 2.68
C PRO A 86 -11.32 11.81 3.84
N SER A 87 -11.67 12.22 5.05
CA SER A 87 -11.65 11.36 6.21
C SER A 87 -12.45 10.09 5.93
N ASN A 88 -11.94 8.96 6.40
CA ASN A 88 -12.61 7.66 6.23
C ASN A 88 -12.63 7.13 4.80
N SER A 89 -11.77 7.64 3.90
CA SER A 89 -11.63 7.08 2.56
C SER A 89 -11.05 5.67 2.56
N PHE A 90 -10.33 5.32 3.62
CA PHE A 90 -9.65 4.02 3.72
C PHE A 90 -9.96 3.35 5.04
N ASP A 91 -10.08 2.03 4.99
CA ASP A 91 -10.27 1.21 6.19
C ASP A 91 -8.96 0.96 6.92
N ILE A 92 -7.88 0.82 6.15
CA ILE A 92 -6.56 0.50 6.68
C ILE A 92 -5.54 1.41 6.00
N THR A 93 -4.69 2.05 6.81
CA THR A 93 -3.55 2.81 6.30
C THR A 93 -2.27 2.13 6.75
N VAL A 94 -1.42 1.79 5.78
CA VAL A 94 -0.15 1.11 6.02
C VAL A 94 0.97 2.10 5.72
N PHE A 95 1.82 2.34 6.68
CA PHE A 95 3.06 3.10 6.48
C PHE A 95 4.18 2.09 6.28
N SER A 96 4.59 1.93 5.04
CA SER A 96 5.68 1.04 4.67
C SER A 96 6.97 1.83 4.65
N TRP A 97 7.82 1.60 5.64
CA TRP A 97 9.10 2.26 5.68
C TRP A 97 8.99 3.79 5.64
N VAL A 98 8.62 4.36 6.75
CA VAL A 98 8.68 5.82 6.92
C VAL A 98 9.72 6.12 7.99
N LEU A 99 10.75 6.81 7.57
CA LEU A 99 11.75 7.31 8.50
C LEU A 99 11.27 8.62 9.12
#